data_5cb6c0a15ca342c94b8d067f97495d29
#
_entry.id   5cb6c0a15ca342c94b8d067f97495d29
#
_cell.length_a   1.000
_cell.length_b   1.000
_cell.length_c   1.000
_cell.angle_alpha   90.00
_cell.angle_beta   90.00
_cell.angle_gamma   90.00
#
_symmetry.space_group_name_H-M   'P 1'
#
loop_
_entity.id
_entity.type
_entity.pdbx_description
1 polymer ?
#
loop_
_entity_poly.entity_id
_entity_poly.type
_entity_poly.pdbx_seq_one_letter_code
_entity_poly.pdbx_strand_id
1 'polypeptide(L)'
;MKETIVLYPSPLRGHIVSMLELGRLLGKHHPRFSIIIILSSASTAAPVTNSSSITVLHLSSTAAPAAAELDQTPFDLARHNTSNLRLALAAIASTADLRALIIDGFSDAAFPVAAALGVPTYYYFTSGAAALAVFLHLPTLHGSTTKSFKDLGDETLNIPGLPPIKASDMPWGMHDRSWRMYGYLLDACRNMISSSGIIVNTCESLESRIIRVIKEGLCVPDRPTPPIFAVGPLVESKVDGDEGGGDTTERRHECLSWLDSQPSRSVVFLCFGSQGRFSAAQLKEMASGLERSGVRFLWVVRPPPQDASAKSTSGSNDGDDTSIEKFMPEGFLERTRERGMVVKSWAPQIQVLSHQSVGGFVTHCGWNSIIEAVHAGVPMVAWPLYAEQKVNRAFLVEDAALALPLSMSDEDRSVSADELAKQVTELMEGSGEGKVVRERVLAAREGMVEALSDGGSSQVSLAAVAALWKRG
;
A
#
# COMPACT_ATOMS: atom_id res chain seq x y z
N MET A 1 -36.12 -4.89 2.85
CA MET A 1 -35.07 -3.96 2.29
C MET A 1 -33.84 -4.79 2.00
N LYS A 2 -33.03 -4.40 1.00
CA LYS A 2 -31.80 -5.14 0.65
C LYS A 2 -30.74 -4.86 1.71
N GLU A 3 -30.09 -5.89 2.24
CA GLU A 3 -28.97 -5.75 3.20
C GLU A 3 -27.82 -5.06 2.50
N THR A 4 -27.34 -3.96 3.05
CA THR A 4 -26.34 -3.07 2.39
C THR A 4 -25.11 -2.90 3.25
N ILE A 5 -23.94 -3.03 2.63
CA ILE A 5 -22.63 -2.72 3.20
C ILE A 5 -22.11 -1.48 2.48
N VAL A 6 -21.67 -0.50 3.26
CA VAL A 6 -21.07 0.72 2.73
C VAL A 6 -19.57 0.69 2.95
N LEU A 7 -18.82 1.01 1.91
CA LEU A 7 -17.37 1.14 1.92
C LEU A 7 -17.00 2.62 1.80
N TYR A 8 -16.11 3.12 2.66
CA TYR A 8 -15.66 4.52 2.62
C TYR A 8 -14.13 4.59 2.71
N PRO A 9 -13.42 4.50 1.55
CA PRO A 9 -11.98 4.62 1.48
C PRO A 9 -11.51 6.05 1.73
N SER A 10 -10.23 6.21 2.10
CA SER A 10 -9.53 7.48 1.96
C SER A 10 -9.32 7.84 0.49
N PRO A 11 -9.08 9.11 0.13
CA PRO A 11 -8.97 9.55 -1.26
C PRO A 11 -7.64 9.16 -1.94
N LEU A 12 -6.86 8.29 -1.33
CA LEU A 12 -5.58 7.79 -1.85
C LEU A 12 -5.81 6.62 -2.81
N ARG A 13 -5.21 6.66 -4.02
CA ARG A 13 -5.42 5.63 -5.06
C ARG A 13 -5.24 4.21 -4.55
N GLY A 14 -4.13 3.92 -3.85
CA GLY A 14 -3.86 2.56 -3.34
C GLY A 14 -4.90 2.05 -2.36
N HIS A 15 -5.49 2.95 -1.56
CA HIS A 15 -6.56 2.63 -0.60
C HIS A 15 -7.89 2.40 -1.31
N ILE A 16 -8.22 3.24 -2.31
CA ILE A 16 -9.46 3.09 -3.10
C ILE A 16 -9.44 1.75 -3.86
N VAL A 17 -8.36 1.46 -4.57
CA VAL A 17 -8.21 0.22 -5.34
C VAL A 17 -8.34 -1.00 -4.43
N SER A 18 -7.61 -1.02 -3.31
CA SER A 18 -7.66 -2.12 -2.35
C SER A 18 -9.07 -2.33 -1.75
N MET A 19 -9.79 -1.23 -1.43
CA MET A 19 -11.15 -1.32 -0.89
C MET A 19 -12.17 -1.73 -1.97
N LEU A 20 -11.95 -1.37 -3.24
CA LEU A 20 -12.75 -1.86 -4.36
C LEU A 20 -12.62 -3.36 -4.53
N GLU A 21 -11.39 -3.91 -4.42
CA GLU A 21 -11.18 -5.35 -4.47
C GLU A 21 -11.88 -6.07 -3.31
N LEU A 22 -11.86 -5.50 -2.10
CA LEU A 22 -12.68 -6.01 -0.99
C LEU A 22 -14.17 -6.01 -1.35
N GLY A 23 -14.68 -4.94 -1.94
CA GLY A 23 -16.08 -4.83 -2.37
C GLY A 23 -16.44 -5.87 -3.43
N ARG A 24 -15.56 -6.11 -4.43
CA ARG A 24 -15.74 -7.15 -5.46
C ARG A 24 -15.77 -8.55 -4.84
N LEU A 25 -14.83 -8.82 -3.94
CA LEU A 25 -14.75 -10.10 -3.24
C LEU A 25 -16.03 -10.37 -2.42
N LEU A 26 -16.51 -9.36 -1.69
CA LEU A 26 -17.77 -9.43 -0.94
C LEU A 26 -18.98 -9.66 -1.88
N GLY A 27 -19.08 -8.92 -2.97
CA GLY A 27 -20.17 -9.08 -3.96
C GLY A 27 -20.18 -10.45 -4.62
N LYS A 28 -18.99 -11.01 -4.91
CA LYS A 28 -18.81 -12.34 -5.51
C LYS A 28 -19.26 -13.47 -4.56
N HIS A 29 -18.78 -13.45 -3.32
CA HIS A 29 -18.99 -14.56 -2.36
C HIS A 29 -20.24 -14.39 -1.50
N HIS A 30 -20.78 -13.18 -1.39
CA HIS A 30 -21.96 -12.86 -0.59
C HIS A 30 -22.96 -11.99 -1.38
N PRO A 31 -23.53 -12.49 -2.51
CA PRO A 31 -24.35 -11.72 -3.45
C PRO A 31 -25.67 -11.20 -2.86
N ARG A 32 -26.04 -11.64 -1.66
CA ARG A 32 -27.19 -11.09 -0.91
C ARG A 32 -26.97 -9.64 -0.46
N PHE A 33 -25.70 -9.23 -0.23
CA PHE A 33 -25.38 -7.85 0.11
C PHE A 33 -25.36 -6.95 -1.11
N SER A 34 -25.89 -5.75 -0.95
CA SER A 34 -25.64 -4.63 -1.85
C SER A 34 -24.37 -3.93 -1.36
N ILE A 35 -23.38 -3.78 -2.22
CA ILE A 35 -22.14 -3.08 -1.89
C ILE A 35 -22.22 -1.68 -2.47
N ILE A 36 -22.08 -0.68 -1.62
CA ILE A 36 -22.01 0.74 -2.02
C ILE A 36 -20.63 1.27 -1.63
N ILE A 37 -19.90 1.85 -2.56
CA ILE A 37 -18.69 2.59 -2.25
C ILE A 37 -18.96 4.08 -2.33
N ILE A 38 -18.61 4.81 -1.27
CA ILE A 38 -18.74 6.26 -1.21
C ILE A 38 -17.35 6.88 -1.45
N LEU A 39 -17.21 7.69 -2.48
CA LEU A 39 -15.96 8.38 -2.81
C LEU A 39 -16.07 9.88 -2.49
N SER A 40 -15.01 10.44 -1.92
CA SER A 40 -14.91 11.88 -1.75
C SER A 40 -14.61 12.57 -3.09
N SER A 41 -15.00 13.82 -3.25
CA SER A 41 -14.71 14.62 -4.45
C SER A 41 -13.21 14.88 -4.68
N ALA A 42 -12.38 14.72 -3.65
CA ALA A 42 -10.91 14.85 -3.72
C ALA A 42 -10.20 13.55 -4.17
N SER A 43 -10.95 12.53 -4.60
CA SER A 43 -10.38 11.25 -5.02
C SER A 43 -9.46 11.41 -6.23
N THR A 44 -8.19 11.00 -6.10
CA THR A 44 -7.17 11.02 -7.16
C THR A 44 -7.16 9.73 -8.00
N ALA A 45 -8.10 8.82 -7.74
CA ALA A 45 -8.22 7.59 -8.52
C ALA A 45 -8.78 7.88 -9.93
N ALA A 46 -8.47 6.98 -10.89
CA ALA A 46 -9.18 6.93 -12.15
C ALA A 46 -10.69 6.84 -11.91
N PRO A 47 -11.55 7.31 -12.85
CA PRO A 47 -13.00 7.28 -12.65
C PRO A 47 -13.45 5.86 -12.33
N VAL A 48 -13.93 5.69 -11.10
CA VAL A 48 -14.53 4.43 -10.65
C VAL A 48 -15.96 4.44 -11.11
N THR A 49 -16.32 3.48 -11.96
CA THR A 49 -17.67 3.33 -12.49
C THR A 49 -18.42 2.23 -11.75
N ASN A 50 -19.76 2.29 -11.82
CA ASN A 50 -20.60 1.21 -11.33
C ASN A 50 -20.23 -0.11 -12.01
N SER A 51 -20.22 -1.18 -11.24
CA SER A 51 -20.12 -2.54 -11.77
C SER A 51 -21.37 -3.34 -11.38
N SER A 52 -21.50 -4.55 -11.91
CA SER A 52 -22.63 -5.44 -11.56
C SER A 52 -22.73 -5.73 -10.04
N SER A 53 -21.62 -5.60 -9.32
CA SER A 53 -21.52 -5.93 -7.89
C SER A 53 -21.38 -4.71 -6.97
N ILE A 54 -21.01 -3.52 -7.48
CA ILE A 54 -20.72 -2.32 -6.68
C ILE A 54 -21.44 -1.11 -7.26
N THR A 55 -22.16 -0.39 -6.41
CA THR A 55 -22.70 0.94 -6.71
C THR A 55 -21.75 2.02 -6.19
N VAL A 56 -21.41 2.97 -7.04
CA VAL A 56 -20.50 4.09 -6.70
C VAL A 56 -21.34 5.33 -6.40
N LEU A 57 -21.13 5.93 -5.24
CA LEU A 57 -21.67 7.24 -4.87
C LEU A 57 -20.54 8.24 -4.67
N HIS A 58 -20.69 9.42 -5.24
CA HIS A 58 -19.77 10.51 -5.00
C HIS A 58 -20.37 11.50 -4.00
N LEU A 59 -19.62 11.85 -2.96
CA LEU A 59 -20.03 12.94 -2.08
C LEU A 59 -20.01 14.27 -2.86
N SER A 60 -21.04 15.06 -2.67
CA SER A 60 -21.09 16.42 -3.27
C SER A 60 -19.88 17.21 -2.80
N SER A 61 -19.23 17.93 -3.73
CA SER A 61 -18.15 18.85 -3.37
C SER A 61 -18.74 19.97 -2.50
N THR A 62 -18.42 20.00 -1.20
CA THR A 62 -18.39 21.27 -0.50
C THR A 62 -17.23 22.04 -1.12
N ALA A 63 -17.42 23.33 -1.45
CA ALA A 63 -16.41 24.14 -2.09
C ALA A 63 -15.02 23.81 -1.50
N ALA A 64 -14.09 23.40 -2.36
CA ALA A 64 -12.73 23.08 -1.91
C ALA A 64 -12.22 24.29 -1.11
N PRO A 65 -11.61 24.08 0.07
CA PRO A 65 -10.95 25.17 0.75
C PRO A 65 -10.00 25.83 -0.23
N ALA A 66 -9.96 27.16 -0.19
CA ALA A 66 -9.14 27.94 -1.10
C ALA A 66 -7.71 27.39 -1.12
N ALA A 67 -7.04 27.46 -2.27
CA ALA A 67 -5.69 26.91 -2.55
C ALA A 67 -4.56 27.30 -1.57
N ALA A 68 -4.88 27.98 -0.48
CA ALA A 68 -3.97 28.44 0.57
C ALA A 68 -3.69 27.38 1.66
N GLU A 69 -4.36 26.22 1.66
CA GLU A 69 -4.14 25.15 2.65
C GLU A 69 -3.44 23.94 2.02
N LEU A 70 -2.20 24.16 1.58
CA LEU A 70 -1.32 23.14 0.99
C LEU A 70 -0.89 22.03 1.96
N ASP A 71 -1.33 22.05 3.22
CA ASP A 71 -1.02 21.08 4.27
C ASP A 71 -2.19 20.13 4.61
N GLN A 72 -3.13 19.93 3.70
CA GLN A 72 -4.25 19.03 3.98
C GLN A 72 -3.84 17.56 3.95
N THR A 73 -3.94 16.93 5.11
CA THR A 73 -3.75 15.49 5.24
C THR A 73 -5.00 14.73 4.77
N PRO A 74 -4.90 13.43 4.44
CA PRO A 74 -6.09 12.59 4.18
C PRO A 74 -7.11 12.63 5.32
N PHE A 75 -6.66 12.76 6.57
CA PHE A 75 -7.54 12.94 7.74
C PHE A 75 -8.34 14.24 7.69
N ASP A 76 -7.73 15.35 7.25
CA ASP A 76 -8.43 16.63 7.15
C ASP A 76 -9.53 16.57 6.08
N LEU A 77 -9.24 15.92 4.95
CA LEU A 77 -10.23 15.69 3.90
C LEU A 77 -11.41 14.84 4.39
N ALA A 78 -11.14 13.79 5.17
CA ALA A 78 -12.20 12.98 5.75
C ALA A 78 -13.07 13.78 6.74
N ARG A 79 -12.46 14.61 7.60
CA ARG A 79 -13.17 15.49 8.53
C ARG A 79 -14.04 16.51 7.81
N HIS A 80 -13.54 17.10 6.74
CA HIS A 80 -14.28 18.05 5.93
C HIS A 80 -15.54 17.45 5.30
N ASN A 81 -15.50 16.18 4.94
CA ASN A 81 -16.62 15.47 4.34
C ASN A 81 -17.63 14.88 5.34
N THR A 82 -17.42 15.04 6.66
CA THR A 82 -18.23 14.39 7.71
C THR A 82 -19.74 14.66 7.59
N SER A 83 -20.13 15.92 7.31
CA SER A 83 -21.53 16.30 7.16
C SER A 83 -22.19 15.67 5.93
N ASN A 84 -21.51 15.64 4.79
CA ASN A 84 -21.99 15.01 3.56
C ASN A 84 -22.09 13.51 3.70
N LEU A 85 -21.11 12.89 4.37
CA LEU A 85 -21.14 11.46 4.67
C LEU A 85 -22.35 11.11 5.56
N ARG A 86 -22.63 11.91 6.59
CA ARG A 86 -23.81 11.71 7.46
C ARG A 86 -25.12 11.73 6.67
N LEU A 87 -25.27 12.71 5.76
CA LEU A 87 -26.45 12.81 4.90
C LEU A 87 -26.56 11.60 3.96
N ALA A 88 -25.48 11.17 3.35
CA ALA A 88 -25.44 10.01 2.46
C ALA A 88 -25.80 8.72 3.22
N LEU A 89 -25.23 8.47 4.39
CA LEU A 89 -25.54 7.30 5.21
C LEU A 89 -27.00 7.30 5.70
N ALA A 90 -27.53 8.46 6.11
CA ALA A 90 -28.93 8.59 6.50
C ALA A 90 -29.88 8.32 5.32
N ALA A 91 -29.57 8.80 4.12
CA ALA A 91 -30.35 8.52 2.91
C ALA A 91 -30.32 7.02 2.55
N ILE A 92 -29.16 6.37 2.64
CA ILE A 92 -29.04 4.91 2.42
C ILE A 92 -29.86 4.16 3.47
N ALA A 93 -29.74 4.50 4.76
CA ALA A 93 -30.46 3.84 5.85
C ALA A 93 -31.98 3.99 5.75
N SER A 94 -32.49 5.04 5.08
CA SER A 94 -33.93 5.23 4.85
C SER A 94 -34.50 4.31 3.78
N THR A 95 -33.69 3.80 2.86
CA THR A 95 -34.10 3.01 1.69
C THR A 95 -33.59 1.57 1.69
N ALA A 96 -32.56 1.30 2.50
CA ALA A 96 -31.91 0.00 2.59
C ALA A 96 -31.64 -0.39 4.05
N ASP A 97 -31.39 -1.68 4.28
CA ASP A 97 -30.99 -2.20 5.59
C ASP A 97 -29.47 -2.09 5.73
N LEU A 98 -28.99 -0.95 6.23
CA LEU A 98 -27.56 -0.66 6.37
C LEU A 98 -26.96 -1.50 7.51
N ARG A 99 -26.17 -2.52 7.15
CA ARG A 99 -25.65 -3.53 8.07
C ARG A 99 -24.30 -3.20 8.65
N ALA A 100 -23.45 -2.55 7.87
CA ALA A 100 -22.12 -2.13 8.30
C ALA A 100 -21.60 -0.97 7.46
N LEU A 101 -20.75 -0.16 8.09
CA LEU A 101 -19.84 0.77 7.43
C LEU A 101 -18.41 0.26 7.57
N ILE A 102 -17.71 0.08 6.45
CA ILE A 102 -16.30 -0.29 6.40
C ILE A 102 -15.51 0.95 6.03
N ILE A 103 -14.63 1.39 6.91
CA ILE A 103 -13.81 2.60 6.73
C ILE A 103 -12.33 2.27 6.67
N ASP A 104 -11.58 3.11 6.01
CA ASP A 104 -10.13 3.14 6.02
C ASP A 104 -9.60 3.93 7.24
N GLY A 105 -8.37 3.66 7.68
CA GLY A 105 -7.80 4.32 8.85
C GLY A 105 -7.72 5.85 8.72
N PHE A 106 -7.47 6.40 7.52
CA PHE A 106 -7.48 7.86 7.29
C PHE A 106 -8.89 8.44 7.23
N SER A 107 -9.90 7.61 7.04
CA SER A 107 -11.32 8.00 7.06
C SER A 107 -11.94 7.91 8.46
N ASP A 108 -11.14 7.90 9.51
CA ASP A 108 -11.51 7.77 10.92
C ASP A 108 -12.63 8.72 11.37
N ALA A 109 -12.73 9.92 10.80
CA ALA A 109 -13.80 10.87 11.08
C ALA A 109 -15.22 10.31 10.77
N ALA A 110 -15.33 9.22 10.01
CA ALA A 110 -16.59 8.51 9.77
C ALA A 110 -17.03 7.65 10.98
N PHE A 111 -16.13 7.26 11.87
CA PHE A 111 -16.44 6.41 13.02
C PHE A 111 -17.52 7.00 13.94
N PRO A 112 -17.39 8.25 14.45
CA PRO A 112 -18.44 8.85 15.27
C PRO A 112 -19.73 9.12 14.49
N VAL A 113 -19.67 9.31 13.17
CA VAL A 113 -20.86 9.49 12.33
C VAL A 113 -21.70 8.20 12.29
N ALA A 114 -21.04 7.07 12.06
CA ALA A 114 -21.68 5.75 12.06
C ALA A 114 -22.25 5.40 13.44
N ALA A 115 -21.49 5.67 14.51
CA ALA A 115 -21.94 5.44 15.89
C ALA A 115 -23.22 6.23 16.21
N ALA A 116 -23.31 7.49 15.78
CA ALA A 116 -24.50 8.31 15.96
C ALA A 116 -25.74 7.80 15.19
N LEU A 117 -25.55 7.00 14.14
CA LEU A 117 -26.60 6.34 13.36
C LEU A 117 -26.86 4.89 13.82
N GLY A 118 -26.15 4.40 14.83
CA GLY A 118 -26.25 3.02 15.31
C GLY A 118 -25.73 1.99 14.29
N VAL A 119 -24.86 2.36 13.37
CA VAL A 119 -24.30 1.49 12.34
C VAL A 119 -22.99 0.87 12.82
N PRO A 120 -22.85 -0.47 12.85
CA PRO A 120 -21.59 -1.12 13.18
C PRO A 120 -20.49 -0.70 12.22
N THR A 121 -19.33 -0.31 12.77
CA THR A 121 -18.18 0.16 11.98
C THR A 121 -17.03 -0.83 12.05
N TYR A 122 -16.52 -1.19 10.88
CA TYR A 122 -15.32 -2.01 10.70
C TYR A 122 -14.21 -1.17 10.07
N TYR A 123 -12.98 -1.38 10.51
CA TYR A 123 -11.82 -0.81 9.81
C TYR A 123 -11.31 -1.79 8.78
N TYR A 124 -11.04 -1.29 7.58
CA TYR A 124 -10.26 -1.99 6.58
C TYR A 124 -8.84 -1.47 6.61
N PHE A 125 -7.93 -2.30 7.09
CA PHE A 125 -6.51 -1.98 7.17
C PHE A 125 -5.83 -2.44 5.87
N THR A 126 -5.43 -1.48 5.04
CA THR A 126 -4.91 -1.72 3.68
C THR A 126 -3.45 -2.19 3.66
N SER A 127 -2.77 -2.23 4.81
CA SER A 127 -1.43 -2.78 4.98
C SER A 127 -1.47 -4.16 5.67
N GLY A 128 -0.29 -4.73 5.99
CA GLY A 128 -0.17 -6.04 6.62
C GLY A 128 -0.42 -6.05 8.12
N ALA A 129 -0.45 -7.26 8.69
CA ALA A 129 -0.62 -7.46 10.13
C ALA A 129 0.55 -6.89 10.95
N ALA A 130 1.77 -6.88 10.39
CA ALA A 130 2.93 -6.27 11.01
C ALA A 130 2.70 -4.77 11.27
N ALA A 131 2.27 -4.03 10.26
CA ALA A 131 1.92 -2.63 10.42
C ALA A 131 0.71 -2.46 11.35
N LEU A 132 -0.33 -3.31 11.25
CA LEU A 132 -1.48 -3.27 12.15
C LEU A 132 -1.07 -3.43 13.62
N ALA A 133 -0.12 -4.32 13.93
CA ALA A 133 0.38 -4.50 15.30
C ALA A 133 0.99 -3.20 15.85
N VAL A 134 1.73 -2.43 15.03
CA VAL A 134 2.26 -1.10 15.40
C VAL A 134 1.12 -0.13 15.73
N PHE A 135 0.09 -0.06 14.87
CA PHE A 135 -1.04 0.84 15.07
C PHE A 135 -1.84 0.47 16.31
N LEU A 136 -2.14 -0.81 16.54
CA LEU A 136 -2.85 -1.26 17.73
C LEU A 136 -2.06 -1.04 19.02
N HIS A 137 -0.73 -1.13 18.96
CA HIS A 137 0.15 -0.94 20.12
C HIS A 137 0.52 0.54 20.36
N LEU A 138 0.24 1.45 19.43
CA LEU A 138 0.56 2.88 19.57
C LEU A 138 -0.01 3.53 20.83
N PRO A 139 -1.27 3.28 21.26
CA PRO A 139 -1.80 3.85 22.52
C PRO A 139 -0.99 3.43 23.75
N THR A 140 -0.51 2.18 23.80
CA THR A 140 0.36 1.66 24.87
C THR A 140 1.72 2.37 24.86
N LEU A 141 2.36 2.46 23.69
CA LEU A 141 3.62 3.21 23.54
C LEU A 141 3.44 4.69 23.87
N HIS A 142 2.29 5.29 23.51
CA HIS A 142 1.98 6.67 23.87
C HIS A 142 1.90 6.86 25.37
N GLY A 143 1.35 5.90 26.12
CA GLY A 143 1.25 5.94 27.56
C GLY A 143 2.57 5.66 28.29
N SER A 144 3.50 4.93 27.67
CA SER A 144 4.75 4.49 28.30
C SER A 144 5.86 5.56 28.32
N THR A 145 5.78 6.59 27.47
CA THR A 145 6.77 7.67 27.38
C THR A 145 6.12 9.00 27.04
N THR A 146 6.74 10.09 27.50
CA THR A 146 6.38 11.47 27.10
C THR A 146 7.18 11.99 25.92
N LYS A 147 8.28 11.30 25.55
CA LYS A 147 9.14 11.67 24.42
C LYS A 147 8.47 11.36 23.07
N SER A 148 8.79 12.13 22.05
CA SER A 148 8.47 11.81 20.67
C SER A 148 9.40 10.71 20.14
N PHE A 149 8.94 9.87 19.20
CA PHE A 149 9.80 8.82 18.63
C PHE A 149 11.03 9.39 17.92
N LYS A 150 10.94 10.58 17.32
CA LYS A 150 12.11 11.28 16.76
C LYS A 150 13.19 11.58 17.82
N ASP A 151 12.80 11.80 19.07
CA ASP A 151 13.70 12.14 20.18
C ASP A 151 14.29 10.90 20.87
N LEU A 152 13.72 9.72 20.58
CA LEU A 152 14.23 8.41 21.01
C LEU A 152 15.30 7.86 20.03
N GLY A 153 15.35 8.36 18.81
CA GLY A 153 16.34 7.96 17.82
C GLY A 153 16.37 6.45 17.58
N ASP A 154 17.50 5.82 17.87
CA ASP A 154 17.72 4.39 17.67
C ASP A 154 17.34 3.52 18.89
N GLU A 155 16.66 4.08 19.90
CA GLU A 155 16.11 3.27 20.99
C GLU A 155 15.18 2.18 20.41
N THR A 156 15.33 0.97 20.92
CA THR A 156 14.56 -0.18 20.44
C THR A 156 13.18 -0.22 21.08
N LEU A 157 12.16 -0.31 20.25
CA LEU A 157 10.77 -0.55 20.63
C LEU A 157 10.43 -2.03 20.47
N ASN A 158 9.84 -2.61 21.52
CA ASN A 158 9.36 -3.99 21.51
C ASN A 158 7.84 -3.99 21.28
N ILE A 159 7.43 -4.28 20.06
CA ILE A 159 6.02 -4.39 19.65
C ILE A 159 5.68 -5.88 19.58
N PRO A 160 4.64 -6.36 20.28
CA PRO A 160 4.30 -7.79 20.27
C PRO A 160 4.09 -8.31 18.84
N GLY A 161 4.72 -9.43 18.54
CA GLY A 161 4.63 -10.07 17.23
C GLY A 161 5.62 -9.57 16.17
N LEU A 162 6.38 -8.50 16.42
CA LEU A 162 7.38 -7.99 15.49
C LEU A 162 8.81 -8.25 15.97
N PRO A 163 9.79 -8.25 15.06
CA PRO A 163 11.19 -8.04 15.44
C PRO A 163 11.34 -6.70 16.17
N PRO A 164 12.39 -6.50 16.97
CA PRO A 164 12.67 -5.21 17.60
C PRO A 164 12.80 -4.10 16.54
N ILE A 165 12.08 -2.99 16.70
CA ILE A 165 12.04 -1.88 15.76
C ILE A 165 12.71 -0.66 16.41
N LYS A 166 13.55 0.07 15.67
CA LYS A 166 14.07 1.36 16.12
C LYS A 166 12.94 2.40 16.17
N ALA A 167 12.96 3.29 17.18
CA ALA A 167 12.00 4.39 17.26
C ALA A 167 12.04 5.29 16.01
N SER A 168 13.22 5.46 15.40
CA SER A 168 13.41 6.14 14.10
C SER A 168 12.79 5.41 12.90
N ASP A 169 12.35 4.16 13.05
CA ASP A 169 11.70 3.37 12.01
C ASP A 169 10.18 3.32 12.14
N MET A 170 9.63 3.94 13.17
CA MET A 170 8.17 4.12 13.30
C MET A 170 7.61 4.90 12.10
N PRO A 171 6.35 4.67 11.71
CA PRO A 171 5.72 5.42 10.62
C PRO A 171 5.87 6.93 10.80
N TRP A 172 6.24 7.65 9.73
CA TRP A 172 6.59 9.07 9.79
C TRP A 172 5.56 9.93 10.53
N GLY A 173 4.27 9.73 10.28
CA GLY A 173 3.20 10.48 10.97
C GLY A 173 3.14 10.27 12.48
N MET A 174 3.87 9.28 13.01
CA MET A 174 3.97 8.98 14.45
C MET A 174 5.22 9.58 15.11
N HIS A 175 6.15 10.17 14.33
CA HIS A 175 7.46 10.58 14.85
C HIS A 175 7.38 11.71 15.88
N ASP A 176 6.49 12.68 15.68
CA ASP A 176 6.42 13.86 16.53
C ASP A 176 5.05 14.02 17.18
N ARG A 177 5.00 13.89 18.49
CA ARG A 177 3.76 13.99 19.29
C ARG A 177 3.11 15.39 19.22
N SER A 178 3.85 16.42 18.84
CA SER A 178 3.34 17.78 18.64
C SER A 178 2.61 17.96 17.32
N TRP A 179 2.77 17.03 16.38
CA TRP A 179 2.13 17.11 15.09
C TRP A 179 0.64 16.78 15.16
N ARG A 180 -0.16 17.55 14.46
CA ARG A 180 -1.60 17.27 14.30
C ARG A 180 -1.85 15.85 13.75
N MET A 181 -1.02 15.39 12.82
CA MET A 181 -1.06 14.04 12.27
C MET A 181 -0.92 12.95 13.34
N TYR A 182 0.00 13.15 14.31
CA TYR A 182 0.17 12.19 15.40
C TYR A 182 -1.11 12.04 16.23
N GLY A 183 -1.75 13.17 16.56
CA GLY A 183 -3.04 13.15 17.28
C GLY A 183 -4.12 12.39 16.51
N TYR A 184 -4.23 12.64 15.21
CA TYR A 184 -5.20 11.94 14.34
C TYR A 184 -4.93 10.43 14.26
N LEU A 185 -3.68 10.04 14.11
CA LEU A 185 -3.29 8.62 14.11
C LEU A 185 -3.59 7.95 15.45
N LEU A 186 -3.29 8.60 16.55
CA LEU A 186 -3.55 8.07 17.90
C LEU A 186 -5.07 7.88 18.14
N ASP A 187 -5.89 8.84 17.71
CA ASP A 187 -7.35 8.74 17.81
C ASP A 187 -7.89 7.63 16.90
N ALA A 188 -7.39 7.52 15.67
CA ALA A 188 -7.75 6.44 14.77
C ALA A 188 -7.40 5.06 15.35
N CYS A 189 -6.23 4.92 15.99
CA CYS A 189 -5.85 3.68 16.67
C CYS A 189 -6.80 3.35 17.83
N ARG A 190 -7.20 4.32 18.62
CA ARG A 190 -8.17 4.13 19.72
C ARG A 190 -9.56 3.75 19.22
N ASN A 191 -10.01 4.40 18.15
CA ASN A 191 -11.29 4.10 17.51
C ASN A 191 -11.26 2.72 16.85
N MET A 192 -10.16 2.35 16.20
CA MET A 192 -9.95 1.02 15.61
C MET A 192 -10.07 -0.08 16.67
N ILE A 193 -9.45 0.10 17.84
CA ILE A 193 -9.57 -0.83 18.98
C ILE A 193 -11.02 -0.91 19.50
N SER A 194 -11.82 0.15 19.36
CA SER A 194 -13.20 0.23 19.82
C SER A 194 -14.23 -0.16 18.76
N SER A 195 -13.78 -0.55 17.55
CA SER A 195 -14.65 -0.89 16.41
C SER A 195 -15.29 -2.28 16.55
N SER A 196 -16.21 -2.57 15.65
CA SER A 196 -16.85 -3.90 15.57
C SER A 196 -15.94 -4.99 15.01
N GLY A 197 -14.80 -4.61 14.43
CA GLY A 197 -13.79 -5.52 13.91
C GLY A 197 -12.84 -4.84 12.93
N ILE A 198 -11.73 -5.53 12.64
CA ILE A 198 -10.71 -5.06 11.70
C ILE A 198 -10.54 -6.10 10.60
N ILE A 199 -10.72 -5.66 9.36
CA ILE A 199 -10.48 -6.44 8.15
C ILE A 199 -9.08 -6.06 7.65
N VAL A 200 -8.22 -7.05 7.39
CA VAL A 200 -6.81 -6.82 7.04
C VAL A 200 -6.51 -7.44 5.68
N ASN A 201 -5.78 -6.69 4.84
CA ASN A 201 -5.33 -7.17 3.53
C ASN A 201 -4.09 -8.08 3.65
N THR A 202 -4.23 -9.19 4.33
CA THR A 202 -3.20 -10.23 4.48
C THR A 202 -3.85 -11.60 4.59
N CYS A 203 -3.06 -12.66 4.70
CA CYS A 203 -3.54 -14.02 4.94
C CYS A 203 -2.74 -14.72 6.06
N GLU A 204 -3.36 -15.73 6.66
CA GLU A 204 -2.76 -16.51 7.75
C GLU A 204 -1.42 -17.15 7.35
N SER A 205 -1.27 -17.60 6.09
CA SER A 205 -0.04 -18.23 5.62
C SER A 205 1.14 -17.26 5.48
N LEU A 206 0.86 -15.95 5.31
CA LEU A 206 1.89 -14.94 5.16
C LEU A 206 2.37 -14.37 6.50
N GLU A 207 1.44 -14.05 7.42
CA GLU A 207 1.73 -13.35 8.68
C GLU A 207 1.15 -14.09 9.90
N SER A 208 1.18 -15.44 9.91
CA SER A 208 0.54 -16.30 10.93
C SER A 208 0.89 -15.94 12.36
N ARG A 209 2.19 -15.71 12.63
CA ARG A 209 2.69 -15.39 13.98
C ARG A 209 2.10 -14.05 14.47
N ILE A 210 2.13 -13.05 13.62
CA ILE A 210 1.69 -11.69 13.97
C ILE A 210 0.17 -11.67 14.15
N ILE A 211 -0.59 -12.28 13.22
CA ILE A 211 -2.06 -12.40 13.31
C ILE A 211 -2.47 -13.08 14.62
N ARG A 212 -1.79 -14.14 14.99
CA ARG A 212 -2.03 -14.85 16.27
C ARG A 212 -1.80 -13.93 17.47
N VAL A 213 -0.66 -13.24 17.53
CA VAL A 213 -0.30 -12.31 18.61
C VAL A 213 -1.34 -11.19 18.75
N ILE A 214 -1.85 -10.65 17.63
CA ILE A 214 -2.92 -9.64 17.65
C ILE A 214 -4.21 -10.26 18.21
N LYS A 215 -4.62 -11.44 17.70
CA LYS A 215 -5.84 -12.15 18.15
C LYS A 215 -5.80 -12.51 19.64
N GLU A 216 -4.63 -12.82 20.18
CA GLU A 216 -4.39 -13.09 21.60
C GLU A 216 -4.43 -11.80 22.49
N GLY A 217 -4.55 -10.63 21.87
CA GLY A 217 -4.69 -9.36 22.58
C GLY A 217 -3.38 -8.72 23.04
N LEU A 218 -2.24 -9.29 22.68
CA LEU A 218 -0.93 -8.83 23.19
C LEU A 218 -0.56 -7.42 22.69
N CYS A 219 -1.10 -6.99 21.56
CA CYS A 219 -0.91 -5.62 21.06
C CYS A 219 -1.78 -4.57 21.77
N VAL A 220 -2.83 -5.01 22.50
CA VAL A 220 -3.78 -4.14 23.22
C VAL A 220 -3.96 -4.66 24.66
N PRO A 221 -2.94 -4.50 25.53
CA PRO A 221 -2.93 -5.15 26.83
C PRO A 221 -4.03 -4.67 27.79
N ASP A 222 -4.50 -3.44 27.62
CA ASP A 222 -5.39 -2.78 28.59
C ASP A 222 -6.90 -2.97 28.30
N ARG A 223 -7.25 -3.61 27.17
CA ARG A 223 -8.64 -3.83 26.76
C ARG A 223 -8.78 -4.96 25.74
N PRO A 224 -9.98 -5.50 25.53
CA PRO A 224 -10.21 -6.51 24.50
C PRO A 224 -9.81 -6.02 23.10
N THR A 225 -9.13 -6.86 22.36
CA THR A 225 -8.86 -6.63 20.93
C THR A 225 -10.14 -6.91 20.12
N PRO A 226 -10.53 -6.06 19.17
CA PRO A 226 -11.65 -6.35 18.29
C PRO A 226 -11.35 -7.57 17.41
N PRO A 227 -12.38 -8.26 16.88
CA PRO A 227 -12.18 -9.39 15.94
C PRO A 227 -11.33 -8.98 14.74
N ILE A 228 -10.37 -9.83 14.37
CA ILE A 228 -9.46 -9.60 13.23
C ILE A 228 -9.78 -10.59 12.11
N PHE A 229 -9.98 -10.08 10.90
CA PHE A 229 -10.32 -10.85 9.70
C PHE A 229 -9.26 -10.65 8.63
N ALA A 230 -8.37 -11.63 8.47
CA ALA A 230 -7.37 -11.65 7.41
C ALA A 230 -8.04 -12.19 6.13
N VAL A 231 -8.33 -11.31 5.17
CA VAL A 231 -9.13 -11.65 3.96
C VAL A 231 -8.33 -11.58 2.67
N GLY A 232 -7.06 -11.17 2.74
CA GLY A 232 -6.18 -11.03 1.58
C GLY A 232 -5.53 -12.34 1.12
N PRO A 233 -4.64 -12.24 0.12
CA PRO A 233 -4.21 -11.01 -0.53
C PRO A 233 -5.27 -10.46 -1.50
N LEU A 234 -5.56 -9.17 -1.41
CA LEU A 234 -6.40 -8.48 -2.38
C LEU A 234 -5.48 -7.79 -3.39
N VAL A 235 -5.24 -8.45 -4.49
CA VAL A 235 -4.48 -7.92 -5.62
C VAL A 235 -5.48 -7.42 -6.66
N GLU A 236 -5.20 -6.26 -7.27
CA GLU A 236 -6.06 -5.69 -8.30
C GLU A 236 -6.30 -6.72 -9.41
N SER A 237 -7.55 -7.16 -9.55
CA SER A 237 -7.96 -8.06 -10.62
C SER A 237 -8.11 -7.28 -11.92
N LYS A 238 -7.77 -7.90 -13.07
CA LYS A 238 -8.19 -7.36 -14.37
C LYS A 238 -9.71 -7.20 -14.32
N VAL A 239 -10.20 -6.02 -14.67
CA VAL A 239 -11.64 -5.79 -14.78
C VAL A 239 -12.17 -6.74 -15.84
N ASP A 240 -12.90 -7.81 -15.42
CA ASP A 240 -13.73 -8.59 -16.31
C ASP A 240 -14.85 -7.66 -16.77
N GLY A 241 -14.70 -7.03 -17.93
CA GLY A 241 -15.73 -6.12 -18.43
C GLY A 241 -15.28 -5.07 -19.43
N ASP A 242 -14.03 -5.04 -19.83
CA ASP A 242 -13.61 -4.21 -20.99
C ASP A 242 -13.77 -4.95 -22.34
N GLU A 243 -14.77 -5.84 -22.42
CA GLU A 243 -15.36 -6.31 -23.68
C GLU A 243 -16.42 -5.33 -24.23
N GLY A 244 -16.46 -4.10 -23.71
CA GLY A 244 -17.30 -3.02 -24.23
C GLY A 244 -16.73 -2.48 -25.54
N GLY A 245 -17.28 -2.96 -26.64
CA GLY A 245 -16.99 -2.59 -28.02
C GLY A 245 -16.79 -1.09 -28.24
N GLY A 246 -15.56 -0.68 -28.20
CA GLY A 246 -15.02 0.55 -28.70
C GLY A 246 -13.65 0.22 -29.29
N ASP A 247 -13.50 0.42 -30.59
CA ASP A 247 -12.28 0.28 -31.38
C ASP A 247 -11.17 1.24 -30.89
N THR A 248 -10.63 0.94 -29.69
CA THR A 248 -9.38 1.47 -29.20
C THR A 248 -8.46 0.28 -28.94
N THR A 249 -7.62 -0.02 -29.93
CA THR A 249 -6.37 -0.72 -29.72
C THR A 249 -5.62 0.04 -28.63
N GLU A 250 -5.86 -0.26 -27.33
CA GLU A 250 -4.99 0.19 -26.25
C GLU A 250 -3.60 -0.34 -26.62
N ARG A 251 -2.74 0.59 -27.05
CA ARG A 251 -1.35 0.25 -27.37
C ARG A 251 -0.77 -0.36 -26.11
N ARG A 252 -0.48 -1.66 -26.17
CA ARG A 252 0.23 -2.39 -25.12
C ARG A 252 1.42 -1.56 -24.67
N HIS A 253 1.56 -1.34 -23.35
CA HIS A 253 2.62 -0.50 -22.82
C HIS A 253 3.98 -0.99 -23.31
N GLU A 254 4.83 -0.09 -23.81
CA GLU A 254 6.11 -0.41 -24.47
C GLU A 254 7.03 -1.31 -23.63
N CYS A 255 7.00 -1.14 -22.27
CA CYS A 255 7.81 -1.97 -21.38
C CYS A 255 7.41 -3.46 -21.43
N LEU A 256 6.16 -3.79 -21.70
CA LEU A 256 5.72 -5.19 -21.82
C LEU A 256 6.25 -5.82 -23.12
N SER A 257 6.25 -5.04 -24.21
CA SER A 257 6.84 -5.49 -25.47
C SER A 257 8.36 -5.67 -25.37
N TRP A 258 9.04 -4.80 -24.61
CA TRP A 258 10.46 -4.98 -24.32
C TRP A 258 10.72 -6.23 -23.47
N LEU A 259 9.89 -6.49 -22.45
CA LEU A 259 10.01 -7.69 -21.60
C LEU A 259 9.83 -8.98 -22.41
N ASP A 260 8.97 -9.01 -23.44
CA ASP A 260 8.80 -10.18 -24.33
C ASP A 260 10.12 -10.61 -24.99
N SER A 261 11.01 -9.66 -25.25
CA SER A 261 12.31 -9.92 -25.88
C SER A 261 13.39 -10.37 -24.89
N GLN A 262 13.10 -10.37 -23.57
CA GLN A 262 14.08 -10.71 -22.56
C GLN A 262 14.00 -12.18 -22.14
N PRO A 263 15.13 -12.80 -21.77
CA PRO A 263 15.14 -14.17 -21.23
C PRO A 263 14.28 -14.31 -19.97
N SER A 264 13.77 -15.51 -19.75
CA SER A 264 12.99 -15.81 -18.54
C SER A 264 13.77 -15.50 -17.26
N ARG A 265 13.11 -14.83 -16.30
CA ARG A 265 13.66 -14.46 -14.98
C ARG A 265 14.99 -13.70 -15.01
N SER A 266 15.25 -12.95 -16.09
CA SER A 266 16.53 -12.24 -16.27
C SER A 266 16.46 -10.74 -15.93
N VAL A 267 15.28 -10.19 -15.73
CA VAL A 267 15.06 -8.76 -15.53
C VAL A 267 14.77 -8.46 -14.05
N VAL A 268 15.50 -7.51 -13.46
CA VAL A 268 15.12 -6.89 -12.20
C VAL A 268 14.23 -5.66 -12.50
N PHE A 269 13.06 -5.61 -11.85
CA PHE A 269 12.16 -4.47 -11.93
C PHE A 269 12.41 -3.50 -10.78
N LEU A 270 12.47 -2.20 -11.04
CA LEU A 270 12.60 -1.17 -10.00
C LEU A 270 11.38 -0.25 -10.07
N CYS A 271 10.55 -0.22 -9.01
CA CYS A 271 9.40 0.67 -8.91
C CYS A 271 9.14 1.06 -7.45
N PHE A 272 8.96 2.34 -7.21
CA PHE A 272 8.87 2.94 -5.87
C PHE A 272 7.48 3.51 -5.55
N GLY A 273 6.44 2.90 -6.13
CA GLY A 273 5.05 3.26 -5.89
C GLY A 273 4.65 4.61 -6.53
N SER A 274 3.48 5.13 -6.15
CA SER A 274 2.92 6.34 -6.76
C SER A 274 3.57 7.65 -6.28
N GLN A 275 4.26 7.64 -5.13
CA GLN A 275 4.82 8.84 -4.51
C GLN A 275 6.35 8.80 -4.38
N GLY A 276 6.99 7.65 -4.57
CA GLY A 276 8.44 7.50 -4.42
C GLY A 276 9.21 8.38 -5.40
N ARG A 277 10.04 9.27 -4.85
CA ARG A 277 10.94 10.17 -5.59
C ARG A 277 12.30 10.19 -4.93
N PHE A 278 13.32 10.36 -5.73
CA PHE A 278 14.70 10.42 -5.27
C PHE A 278 15.34 11.76 -5.66
N SER A 279 16.36 12.15 -4.94
CA SER A 279 17.24 13.27 -5.33
C SER A 279 17.97 12.94 -6.63
N ALA A 280 18.42 13.96 -7.35
CA ALA A 280 19.23 13.77 -8.55
C ALA A 280 20.53 12.99 -8.26
N ALA A 281 21.13 13.20 -7.08
CA ALA A 281 22.30 12.45 -6.64
C ALA A 281 21.99 10.96 -6.48
N GLN A 282 20.88 10.62 -5.81
CA GLN A 282 20.47 9.22 -5.63
C GLN A 282 20.12 8.54 -6.96
N LEU A 283 19.49 9.24 -7.91
CA LEU A 283 19.21 8.68 -9.24
C LEU A 283 20.51 8.34 -9.99
N LYS A 284 21.57 9.14 -9.85
CA LYS A 284 22.90 8.86 -10.42
C LYS A 284 23.54 7.63 -9.79
N GLU A 285 23.46 7.50 -8.46
CA GLU A 285 23.92 6.29 -7.76
C GLU A 285 23.18 5.03 -8.23
N MET A 286 21.84 5.12 -8.37
CA MET A 286 21.02 4.01 -8.87
C MET A 286 21.42 3.61 -10.30
N ALA A 287 21.58 4.57 -11.19
CA ALA A 287 22.02 4.31 -12.56
C ALA A 287 23.39 3.63 -12.59
N SER A 288 24.36 4.17 -11.82
CA SER A 288 25.70 3.60 -11.71
C SER A 288 25.67 2.17 -11.14
N GLY A 289 24.84 1.92 -10.12
CA GLY A 289 24.70 0.59 -9.53
C GLY A 289 24.09 -0.43 -10.51
N LEU A 290 23.06 -0.05 -11.27
CA LEU A 290 22.47 -0.88 -12.31
C LEU A 290 23.45 -1.16 -13.46
N GLU A 291 24.26 -0.17 -13.82
CA GLU A 291 25.30 -0.37 -14.84
C GLU A 291 26.38 -1.35 -14.36
N ARG A 292 26.88 -1.19 -13.13
CA ARG A 292 27.90 -2.07 -12.52
C ARG A 292 27.41 -3.50 -12.30
N SER A 293 26.14 -3.69 -11.94
CA SER A 293 25.58 -5.02 -11.69
C SER A 293 25.58 -5.92 -12.93
N GLY A 294 25.63 -5.34 -14.14
CA GLY A 294 25.50 -6.10 -15.38
C GLY A 294 24.14 -6.75 -15.61
N VAL A 295 23.22 -6.68 -14.64
CA VAL A 295 21.89 -7.29 -14.68
C VAL A 295 20.98 -6.56 -15.68
N ARG A 296 20.03 -7.27 -16.29
CA ARG A 296 18.96 -6.65 -17.08
C ARG A 296 17.95 -5.98 -16.16
N PHE A 297 17.50 -4.77 -16.52
CA PHE A 297 16.61 -4.03 -15.64
C PHE A 297 15.49 -3.30 -16.39
N LEU A 298 14.35 -3.19 -15.73
CA LEU A 298 13.26 -2.27 -16.06
C LEU A 298 13.08 -1.31 -14.90
N TRP A 299 13.29 -0.03 -15.12
CA TRP A 299 13.29 0.98 -14.07
C TRP A 299 12.27 2.09 -14.32
N VAL A 300 11.30 2.25 -13.42
CA VAL A 300 10.35 3.36 -13.41
C VAL A 300 10.95 4.54 -12.67
N VAL A 301 11.19 5.64 -13.37
CA VAL A 301 11.80 6.85 -12.84
C VAL A 301 10.82 8.01 -12.81
N ARG A 302 10.83 8.75 -11.70
CA ARG A 302 10.18 10.06 -11.59
C ARG A 302 11.22 11.15 -11.42
N PRO A 303 10.96 12.35 -12.01
CA PRO A 303 11.83 13.50 -11.78
C PRO A 303 11.98 13.78 -10.27
N PRO A 304 13.14 14.25 -9.84
CA PRO A 304 13.36 14.70 -8.46
C PRO A 304 12.27 15.70 -8.03
N PRO A 305 12.02 15.85 -6.72
CA PRO A 305 11.21 16.96 -6.23
C PRO A 305 11.81 18.29 -6.72
N GLN A 306 10.99 19.18 -7.25
CA GLN A 306 11.47 20.53 -7.57
C GLN A 306 11.74 21.27 -6.26
N ASP A 307 12.92 21.86 -6.11
CA ASP A 307 13.22 22.71 -4.98
C ASP A 307 12.24 23.88 -4.96
N ALA A 308 11.49 24.02 -3.87
CA ALA A 308 10.50 25.11 -3.67
C ALA A 308 11.14 26.52 -3.75
N SER A 309 12.47 26.61 -3.76
CA SER A 309 13.24 27.84 -3.90
C SER A 309 13.57 28.23 -5.36
N ALA A 310 13.42 27.32 -6.32
CA ALA A 310 13.60 27.62 -7.73
C ALA A 310 12.32 28.31 -8.28
N LYS A 311 12.15 29.61 -8.01
CA LYS A 311 11.23 30.45 -8.75
C LYS A 311 11.57 30.32 -10.24
N SER A 312 10.64 29.81 -11.03
CA SER A 312 10.74 29.83 -12.49
C SER A 312 10.84 31.27 -12.99
N THR A 313 12.06 31.74 -13.17
CA THR A 313 12.35 32.93 -13.98
C THR A 313 12.57 32.46 -15.40
N SER A 314 11.52 32.20 -16.11
CA SER A 314 11.44 32.40 -17.57
C SER A 314 10.07 31.92 -18.07
N GLY A 315 9.26 32.85 -18.50
CA GLY A 315 8.10 32.59 -19.35
C GLY A 315 8.58 32.21 -20.76
N SER A 316 8.88 30.93 -20.95
CA SER A 316 8.97 30.33 -22.27
C SER A 316 8.09 29.09 -22.28
N ASN A 317 7.05 29.14 -23.09
CA ASN A 317 6.23 28.02 -23.53
C ASN A 317 7.07 27.07 -24.40
N ASP A 318 8.09 26.43 -23.81
CA ASP A 318 8.77 25.34 -24.48
C ASP A 318 8.39 24.03 -23.77
N GLY A 319 7.74 23.17 -24.54
CA GLY A 319 7.19 21.90 -24.11
C GLY A 319 8.24 21.00 -23.48
N ASP A 320 7.83 20.41 -22.36
CA ASP A 320 8.28 19.12 -21.78
C ASP A 320 9.80 18.86 -21.71
N ASP A 321 10.57 19.84 -21.15
CA ASP A 321 12.01 19.65 -20.90
C ASP A 321 12.30 18.89 -19.58
N THR A 322 11.48 17.87 -19.26
CA THR A 322 11.73 16.91 -18.18
C THR A 322 12.42 15.65 -18.71
N SER A 323 13.51 15.81 -19.46
CA SER A 323 14.34 14.68 -19.88
C SER A 323 14.94 14.01 -18.64
N ILE A 324 14.62 12.72 -18.44
CA ILE A 324 15.16 11.89 -17.33
C ILE A 324 16.67 11.78 -17.44
N GLU A 325 17.21 11.89 -18.64
CA GLU A 325 18.66 11.80 -18.95
C GLU A 325 19.50 12.75 -18.12
N LYS A 326 18.98 13.94 -17.79
CA LYS A 326 19.67 14.95 -16.95
C LYS A 326 20.02 14.44 -15.55
N PHE A 327 19.30 13.45 -15.07
CA PHE A 327 19.46 12.90 -13.73
C PHE A 327 20.27 11.59 -13.72
N MET A 328 20.85 11.21 -14.86
CA MET A 328 21.66 10.00 -15.02
C MET A 328 23.09 10.34 -15.40
N PRO A 329 24.04 9.44 -15.19
CA PRO A 329 25.38 9.59 -15.74
C PRO A 329 25.34 9.75 -17.26
N GLU A 330 26.23 10.58 -17.80
CA GLU A 330 26.34 10.80 -19.24
C GLU A 330 26.51 9.46 -19.99
N GLY A 331 25.74 9.26 -21.06
CA GLY A 331 25.76 8.06 -21.88
C GLY A 331 25.21 6.79 -21.22
N PHE A 332 24.62 6.86 -20.04
CA PHE A 332 24.09 5.68 -19.32
C PHE A 332 23.06 4.92 -20.15
N LEU A 333 22.07 5.61 -20.73
CA LEU A 333 21.00 4.97 -21.51
C LEU A 333 21.57 4.25 -22.75
N GLU A 334 22.57 4.85 -23.41
CA GLU A 334 23.21 4.24 -24.58
C GLU A 334 24.02 2.99 -24.18
N ARG A 335 24.82 3.06 -23.12
CA ARG A 335 25.62 1.91 -22.65
C ARG A 335 24.80 0.75 -22.13
N THR A 336 23.57 1.03 -21.70
CA THR A 336 22.68 0.00 -21.12
C THR A 336 21.53 -0.42 -22.05
N ARG A 337 21.40 0.16 -23.24
CA ARG A 337 20.23 0.00 -24.16
C ARG A 337 19.86 -1.45 -24.48
N GLU A 338 20.83 -2.38 -24.51
CA GLU A 338 20.58 -3.79 -24.84
C GLU A 338 20.04 -4.61 -23.65
N ARG A 339 20.19 -4.09 -22.43
CA ARG A 339 19.84 -4.80 -21.19
C ARG A 339 18.99 -4.00 -20.21
N GLY A 340 18.77 -2.71 -20.45
CA GLY A 340 18.04 -1.81 -19.59
C GLY A 340 16.97 -1.03 -20.31
N MET A 341 15.81 -0.90 -19.64
CA MET A 341 14.74 -0.01 -20.07
C MET A 341 14.36 0.92 -18.93
N VAL A 342 14.35 2.23 -19.21
CA VAL A 342 13.91 3.27 -18.29
C VAL A 342 12.57 3.82 -18.74
N VAL A 343 11.57 3.78 -17.87
CA VAL A 343 10.21 4.24 -18.12
C VAL A 343 9.91 5.45 -17.26
N LYS A 344 9.38 6.51 -17.86
CA LYS A 344 9.02 7.75 -17.15
C LYS A 344 7.71 7.57 -16.41
N SER A 345 7.71 7.89 -15.13
CA SER A 345 6.56 8.09 -14.25
C SER A 345 5.73 6.86 -13.88
N TRP A 346 5.37 5.97 -14.82
CA TRP A 346 4.45 4.89 -14.55
C TRP A 346 4.66 3.67 -15.46
N ALA A 347 4.44 2.48 -14.92
CA ALA A 347 4.35 1.20 -15.65
C ALA A 347 3.22 0.35 -15.06
N PRO A 348 2.62 -0.59 -15.84
CA PRO A 348 1.57 -1.50 -15.35
C PRO A 348 2.18 -2.57 -14.43
N GLN A 349 2.38 -2.21 -13.13
CA GLN A 349 3.18 -2.98 -12.16
C GLN A 349 2.78 -4.46 -12.08
N ILE A 350 1.49 -4.76 -11.98
CA ILE A 350 0.99 -6.14 -11.87
C ILE A 350 1.34 -6.95 -13.12
N GLN A 351 1.16 -6.36 -14.31
CA GLN A 351 1.49 -7.04 -15.56
C GLN A 351 3.00 -7.25 -15.70
N VAL A 352 3.80 -6.26 -15.26
CA VAL A 352 5.27 -6.37 -15.23
C VAL A 352 5.71 -7.47 -14.26
N LEU A 353 5.23 -7.46 -13.02
CA LEU A 353 5.59 -8.48 -12.02
C LEU A 353 5.16 -9.88 -12.45
N SER A 354 4.03 -10.01 -13.13
CA SER A 354 3.53 -11.29 -13.65
C SER A 354 4.24 -11.76 -14.92
N HIS A 355 5.13 -10.93 -15.50
CA HIS A 355 5.80 -11.27 -16.73
C HIS A 355 6.92 -12.29 -16.49
N GLN A 356 7.01 -13.31 -17.37
CA GLN A 356 7.97 -14.42 -17.23
C GLN A 356 9.43 -13.98 -17.20
N SER A 357 9.77 -12.84 -17.78
CA SER A 357 11.14 -12.30 -17.81
C SER A 357 11.56 -11.64 -16.51
N VAL A 358 10.61 -11.28 -15.63
CA VAL A 358 10.91 -10.61 -14.37
C VAL A 358 11.35 -11.67 -13.33
N GLY A 359 12.56 -11.49 -12.81
CA GLY A 359 13.18 -12.40 -11.84
C GLY A 359 13.46 -11.80 -10.47
N GLY A 360 13.34 -10.46 -10.33
CA GLY A 360 13.55 -9.73 -9.07
C GLY A 360 12.85 -8.39 -9.07
N PHE A 361 12.62 -7.82 -7.88
CA PHE A 361 11.94 -6.55 -7.70
C PHE A 361 12.60 -5.70 -6.62
N VAL A 362 13.05 -4.49 -6.96
CA VAL A 362 13.48 -3.50 -5.98
C VAL A 362 12.27 -2.64 -5.62
N THR A 363 11.81 -2.78 -4.38
CA THR A 363 10.55 -2.20 -3.93
C THR A 363 10.73 -1.23 -2.77
N HIS A 364 9.87 -0.19 -2.72
CA HIS A 364 9.75 0.70 -1.58
C HIS A 364 9.07 0.09 -0.35
N CYS A 365 8.74 -1.20 -0.38
CA CYS A 365 8.06 -1.91 0.70
C CYS A 365 6.63 -1.40 1.02
N GLY A 366 5.94 -0.76 0.07
CA GLY A 366 4.51 -0.52 0.17
C GLY A 366 3.73 -1.84 0.10
N TRP A 367 2.73 -2.04 0.97
CA TRP A 367 2.11 -3.34 1.15
C TRP A 367 1.47 -3.91 -0.12
N ASN A 368 0.77 -3.09 -0.91
CA ASN A 368 0.19 -3.58 -2.17
C ASN A 368 1.28 -4.13 -3.10
N SER A 369 2.42 -3.44 -3.21
CA SER A 369 3.55 -3.90 -4.03
C SER A 369 4.17 -5.20 -3.50
N ILE A 370 4.18 -5.38 -2.19
CA ILE A 370 4.65 -6.62 -1.56
C ILE A 370 3.75 -7.79 -1.94
N ILE A 371 2.44 -7.66 -1.72
CA ILE A 371 1.50 -8.75 -2.03
C ILE A 371 1.43 -9.06 -3.52
N GLU A 372 1.54 -8.05 -4.39
CA GLU A 372 1.64 -8.22 -5.84
C GLU A 372 2.91 -9.01 -6.24
N ALA A 373 4.08 -8.66 -5.64
CA ALA A 373 5.34 -9.37 -5.90
C ALA A 373 5.29 -10.82 -5.40
N VAL A 374 4.81 -11.05 -4.18
CA VAL A 374 4.67 -12.41 -3.63
C VAL A 374 3.68 -13.22 -4.45
N HIS A 375 2.53 -12.64 -4.84
CA HIS A 375 1.54 -13.30 -5.71
C HIS A 375 2.13 -13.70 -7.07
N ALA A 376 3.01 -12.85 -7.64
CA ALA A 376 3.74 -13.15 -8.86
C ALA A 376 4.91 -14.13 -8.67
N GLY A 377 5.32 -14.42 -7.43
CA GLY A 377 6.48 -15.26 -7.11
C GLY A 377 7.83 -14.58 -7.39
N VAL A 378 7.89 -13.24 -7.25
CA VAL A 378 9.06 -12.41 -7.53
C VAL A 378 9.75 -12.03 -6.23
N PRO A 379 11.01 -12.45 -5.99
CA PRO A 379 11.79 -12.08 -4.81
C PRO A 379 12.17 -10.60 -4.85
N MET A 380 12.40 -10.01 -3.67
CA MET A 380 12.52 -8.57 -3.52
C MET A 380 13.87 -8.12 -2.96
N VAL A 381 14.24 -6.87 -3.24
CA VAL A 381 15.19 -6.06 -2.47
C VAL A 381 14.39 -4.95 -1.79
N ALA A 382 14.52 -4.83 -0.47
CA ALA A 382 13.72 -3.95 0.36
C ALA A 382 14.38 -2.56 0.52
N TRP A 383 13.74 -1.53 -0.05
CA TRP A 383 14.18 -0.13 0.02
C TRP A 383 13.08 0.80 0.53
N PRO A 384 12.78 0.82 1.84
CA PRO A 384 11.69 1.62 2.40
C PRO A 384 11.97 3.12 2.29
N LEU A 385 10.94 3.92 1.94
CA LEU A 385 11.05 5.36 1.74
C LEU A 385 10.22 6.18 2.74
N TYR A 386 8.94 5.84 2.97
CA TYR A 386 7.99 6.62 3.78
C TYR A 386 6.92 5.73 4.41
N ALA A 387 5.95 6.32 5.11
CA ALA A 387 4.81 5.66 5.76
C ALA A 387 5.25 4.52 6.70
N GLU A 388 4.57 3.36 6.64
CA GLU A 388 4.87 2.16 7.42
C GLU A 388 5.90 1.23 6.76
N GLN A 389 6.54 1.69 5.68
CA GLN A 389 7.41 0.85 4.83
C GLN A 389 8.62 0.28 5.56
N LYS A 390 9.15 0.97 6.58
CA LYS A 390 10.24 0.45 7.40
C LYS A 390 9.78 -0.72 8.27
N VAL A 391 8.55 -0.69 8.76
CA VAL A 391 7.92 -1.81 9.48
C VAL A 391 7.74 -3.00 8.54
N ASN A 392 7.22 -2.73 7.33
CA ASN A 392 7.07 -3.76 6.30
C ASN A 392 8.42 -4.37 5.89
N ARG A 393 9.49 -3.54 5.82
CA ARG A 393 10.85 -4.03 5.58
C ARG A 393 11.31 -4.97 6.69
N ALA A 394 11.11 -4.61 7.95
CA ALA A 394 11.49 -5.47 9.07
C ALA A 394 10.78 -6.84 8.99
N PHE A 395 9.49 -6.85 8.68
CA PHE A 395 8.76 -8.08 8.41
C PHE A 395 9.36 -8.86 7.24
N LEU A 396 9.57 -8.23 6.08
CA LEU A 396 10.06 -8.88 4.86
C LEU A 396 11.43 -9.50 5.03
N VAL A 397 12.34 -8.81 5.71
CA VAL A 397 13.75 -9.21 5.81
C VAL A 397 13.99 -10.11 7.02
N GLU A 398 13.47 -9.73 8.19
CA GLU A 398 13.86 -10.31 9.47
C GLU A 398 12.89 -11.42 9.93
N ASP A 399 11.63 -11.39 9.51
CA ASP A 399 10.63 -12.37 9.90
C ASP A 399 10.32 -13.37 8.79
N ALA A 400 9.98 -12.90 7.60
CA ALA A 400 9.51 -13.73 6.50
C ALA A 400 10.61 -14.19 5.54
N ALA A 401 11.76 -13.52 5.50
CA ALA A 401 12.85 -13.73 4.55
C ALA A 401 12.39 -13.69 3.07
N LEU A 402 11.56 -12.70 2.72
CA LEU A 402 11.02 -12.49 1.37
C LEU A 402 11.78 -11.43 0.58
N ALA A 403 12.73 -10.74 1.22
CA ALA A 403 13.53 -9.70 0.59
C ALA A 403 14.96 -9.65 1.13
N LEU A 404 15.89 -9.26 0.28
CA LEU A 404 17.23 -8.84 0.70
C LEU A 404 17.19 -7.40 1.24
N PRO A 405 17.95 -7.08 2.30
CA PRO A 405 18.04 -5.72 2.82
C PRO A 405 18.93 -4.86 1.93
N LEU A 406 18.67 -3.55 1.89
CA LEU A 406 19.63 -2.54 1.43
C LEU A 406 20.21 -1.79 2.62
N SER A 407 21.53 -1.64 2.65
CA SER A 407 22.24 -0.76 3.58
C SER A 407 22.11 0.68 3.10
N MET A 408 21.59 1.53 3.98
CA MET A 408 21.42 2.96 3.72
C MET A 408 22.39 3.74 4.62
N SER A 409 22.93 4.84 4.11
CA SER A 409 23.70 5.79 4.92
C SER A 409 22.88 6.29 6.11
N ASP A 410 23.49 6.37 7.30
CA ASP A 410 22.84 6.90 8.49
C ASP A 410 22.62 8.42 8.40
N GLU A 411 23.45 9.12 7.62
CA GLU A 411 23.45 10.58 7.52
C GLU A 411 22.31 11.10 6.65
N ASP A 412 22.16 10.58 5.43
CA ASP A 412 21.20 11.08 4.42
C ASP A 412 20.25 10.02 3.86
N ARG A 413 20.31 8.80 4.39
CA ARG A 413 19.51 7.65 3.95
C ARG A 413 19.76 7.26 2.49
N SER A 414 20.87 7.67 1.91
CA SER A 414 21.27 7.30 0.55
C SER A 414 21.73 5.84 0.45
N VAL A 415 21.60 5.27 -0.73
CA VAL A 415 22.11 3.94 -1.10
C VAL A 415 23.19 4.14 -2.15
N SER A 416 24.37 3.59 -1.90
CA SER A 416 25.47 3.67 -2.85
C SER A 416 25.27 2.77 -4.06
N ALA A 417 25.93 3.12 -5.17
CA ALA A 417 25.94 2.31 -6.38
C ALA A 417 26.43 0.88 -6.12
N ASP A 418 27.47 0.73 -5.29
CA ASP A 418 28.04 -0.58 -4.98
C ASP A 418 27.08 -1.45 -4.17
N GLU A 419 26.36 -0.86 -3.19
CA GLU A 419 25.35 -1.59 -2.43
C GLU A 419 24.19 -2.04 -3.30
N LEU A 420 23.66 -1.16 -4.15
CA LEU A 420 22.59 -1.53 -5.07
C LEU A 420 23.04 -2.63 -6.05
N ALA A 421 24.23 -2.48 -6.63
CA ALA A 421 24.83 -3.48 -7.54
C ALA A 421 24.93 -4.85 -6.86
N LYS A 422 25.48 -4.87 -5.63
CA LYS A 422 25.64 -6.08 -4.83
C LYS A 422 24.30 -6.79 -4.60
N GLN A 423 23.31 -6.08 -4.08
CA GLN A 423 22.03 -6.68 -3.70
C GLN A 423 21.22 -7.14 -4.93
N VAL A 424 21.25 -6.38 -6.02
CA VAL A 424 20.59 -6.76 -7.27
C VAL A 424 21.26 -7.99 -7.89
N THR A 425 22.58 -8.06 -7.88
CA THR A 425 23.33 -9.23 -8.38
C THR A 425 23.01 -10.46 -7.54
N GLU A 426 23.13 -10.38 -6.21
CA GLU A 426 22.79 -11.46 -5.26
C GLU A 426 21.36 -11.99 -5.49
N LEU A 427 20.38 -11.07 -5.65
CA LEU A 427 18.99 -11.46 -5.90
C LEU A 427 18.82 -12.24 -7.21
N MET A 428 19.57 -11.85 -8.26
CA MET A 428 19.37 -12.37 -9.62
C MET A 428 20.22 -13.60 -9.93
N GLU A 429 21.35 -13.81 -9.29
CA GLU A 429 22.23 -14.95 -9.53
C GLU A 429 21.63 -16.31 -9.13
N GLY A 430 20.63 -16.34 -8.26
CA GLY A 430 19.97 -17.58 -7.84
C GLY A 430 20.81 -18.51 -6.97
N SER A 431 21.85 -17.96 -6.35
CA SER A 431 22.73 -18.60 -5.35
C SER A 431 22.62 -17.86 -4.00
N GLY A 432 23.32 -18.30 -2.98
CA GLY A 432 23.43 -17.58 -1.70
C GLY A 432 22.09 -17.23 -1.06
N GLU A 433 21.99 -16.00 -0.53
CA GLU A 433 20.78 -15.47 0.11
C GLU A 433 19.65 -15.23 -0.89
N GLY A 434 19.98 -14.83 -2.13
CA GLY A 434 18.99 -14.63 -3.19
C GLY A 434 18.21 -15.90 -3.53
N LYS A 435 18.85 -17.08 -3.47
CA LYS A 435 18.17 -18.37 -3.62
C LYS A 435 17.19 -18.61 -2.49
N VAL A 436 17.61 -18.39 -1.23
CA VAL A 436 16.75 -18.59 -0.06
C VAL A 436 15.51 -17.70 -0.13
N VAL A 437 15.70 -16.41 -0.44
CA VAL A 437 14.58 -15.46 -0.61
C VAL A 437 13.63 -15.94 -1.70
N ARG A 438 14.14 -16.40 -2.85
CA ARG A 438 13.32 -16.92 -3.95
C ARG A 438 12.48 -18.13 -3.53
N GLU A 439 13.07 -19.09 -2.85
CA GLU A 439 12.37 -20.28 -2.34
C GLU A 439 11.27 -19.90 -1.34
N ARG A 440 11.56 -18.93 -0.44
CA ARG A 440 10.58 -18.41 0.51
C ARG A 440 9.42 -17.69 -0.16
N VAL A 441 9.69 -16.87 -1.17
CA VAL A 441 8.63 -16.17 -1.94
C VAL A 441 7.74 -17.16 -2.68
N LEU A 442 8.29 -18.22 -3.27
CA LEU A 442 7.50 -19.25 -3.94
C LEU A 442 6.61 -19.99 -2.96
N ALA A 443 7.12 -20.37 -1.79
CA ALA A 443 6.32 -21.01 -0.73
C ALA A 443 5.21 -20.05 -0.20
N ALA A 444 5.52 -18.76 -0.01
CA ALA A 444 4.54 -17.77 0.39
C ALA A 444 3.44 -17.59 -0.66
N ARG A 445 3.80 -17.60 -1.96
CA ARG A 445 2.84 -17.56 -3.06
C ARG A 445 1.88 -18.75 -3.02
N GLU A 446 2.38 -19.96 -2.82
CA GLU A 446 1.55 -21.16 -2.71
C GLU A 446 0.56 -21.04 -1.54
N GLY A 447 1.03 -20.59 -0.38
CA GLY A 447 0.17 -20.32 0.78
C GLY A 447 -0.88 -19.22 0.53
N MET A 448 -0.56 -18.20 -0.24
CA MET A 448 -1.53 -17.17 -0.65
C MET A 448 -2.62 -17.73 -1.57
N VAL A 449 -2.25 -18.58 -2.53
CA VAL A 449 -3.20 -19.25 -3.43
C VAL A 449 -4.14 -20.16 -2.65
N GLU A 450 -3.59 -20.95 -1.71
CA GLU A 450 -4.37 -21.82 -0.83
C GLU A 450 -5.32 -21.01 0.06
N ALA A 451 -4.88 -19.88 0.63
CA ALA A 451 -5.72 -19.03 1.47
C ALA A 451 -6.97 -18.49 0.74
N LEU A 452 -6.87 -18.24 -0.56
CA LEU A 452 -7.97 -17.73 -1.39
C LEU A 452 -8.83 -18.84 -2.01
N SER A 453 -8.40 -20.11 -1.94
CA SER A 453 -9.15 -21.25 -2.47
C SER A 453 -10.43 -21.53 -1.65
N ASP A 454 -11.31 -22.38 -2.18
CA ASP A 454 -12.53 -22.78 -1.49
C ASP A 454 -12.18 -23.48 -0.16
N GLY A 455 -12.68 -22.94 0.96
CA GLY A 455 -12.35 -23.39 2.31
C GLY A 455 -11.01 -22.88 2.85
N GLY A 456 -10.26 -22.11 2.08
CA GLY A 456 -9.01 -21.48 2.52
C GLY A 456 -9.23 -20.42 3.61
N SER A 457 -8.16 -20.11 4.33
CA SER A 457 -8.22 -19.26 5.53
C SER A 457 -8.82 -17.86 5.28
N SER A 458 -8.53 -17.25 4.15
CA SER A 458 -9.08 -15.94 3.77
C SER A 458 -10.56 -16.00 3.42
N GLN A 459 -11.01 -17.07 2.76
CA GLN A 459 -12.42 -17.32 2.47
C GLN A 459 -13.22 -17.58 3.75
N VAL A 460 -12.68 -18.37 4.68
CA VAL A 460 -13.26 -18.60 6.00
C VAL A 460 -13.38 -17.28 6.78
N SER A 461 -12.34 -16.47 6.76
CA SER A 461 -12.30 -15.15 7.41
C SER A 461 -13.35 -14.18 6.83
N LEU A 462 -13.48 -14.14 5.50
CA LEU A 462 -14.48 -13.35 4.79
C LEU A 462 -15.89 -13.81 5.15
N ALA A 463 -16.14 -15.12 5.19
CA ALA A 463 -17.43 -15.68 5.59
C ALA A 463 -17.77 -15.37 7.05
N ALA A 464 -16.76 -15.38 7.94
CA ALA A 464 -16.93 -15.05 9.35
C ALA A 464 -17.34 -13.59 9.55
N VAL A 465 -16.69 -12.64 8.92
CA VAL A 465 -17.09 -11.21 9.00
C VAL A 465 -18.46 -11.00 8.38
N ALA A 466 -18.78 -11.62 7.23
CA ALA A 466 -20.08 -11.54 6.58
C ALA A 466 -21.21 -12.15 7.44
N ALA A 467 -20.90 -13.12 8.29
CA ALA A 467 -21.87 -13.71 9.22
C ALA A 467 -22.28 -12.73 10.32
N LEU A 468 -21.38 -11.83 10.77
CA LEU A 468 -21.71 -10.80 11.78
C LEU A 468 -22.69 -9.75 11.25
N TRP A 469 -22.79 -9.59 9.94
CA TRP A 469 -23.72 -8.64 9.30
C TRP A 469 -25.12 -9.24 9.03
N LYS A 470 -25.33 -10.53 9.30
CA LYS A 470 -26.66 -11.15 9.22
C LYS A 470 -27.51 -10.72 10.41
N ARG A 471 -28.80 -10.49 10.18
CA ARG A 471 -29.78 -10.57 11.28
C ARG A 471 -29.90 -12.03 11.69
N GLY A 472 -29.83 -12.29 12.98
CA GLY A 472 -30.28 -13.54 13.56
C GLY A 472 -31.77 -13.71 13.36
#